data_de58e3e6cbfe1f080574a9efe2aaa9f7
#
_entry.id   de58e3e6cbfe1f080574a9efe2aaa9f7
#
_cell.length_a   1.000
_cell.length_b   1.000
_cell.length_c   1.000
_cell.angle_alpha   90.00
_cell.angle_beta   90.00
_cell.angle_gamma   90.00
#
_symmetry.space_group_name_H-M   'P 1'
#
loop_
_entity.id
_entity.type
_entity.pdbx_description
1 polymer ?
#
loop_
_entity_poly.entity_id
_entity_poly.type
_entity_poly.pdbx_seq_one_letter_code
_entity_poly.pdbx_strand_id
1 'polypeptide(L)'
;MHRNARALVPILLAAGYGLLLARAPIARPQATASVVELRVGGDVSTPLVLTVADLKKMSRKTLSVVNPHDKKTETYEGVLLEDVLKRAGVPHGEQLRGPSMATYVIAAAEDDYRVVFSLAELDSGIIESDVIVADTMDGAPLAPKQGPFRLVAPHEKRPARWVRMLKSITVVRATVQ
;
A
#
# COMPACT_ATOMS: atom_id res chain seq x y z
N MET A 1 -6.93 -42.71 94.83
CA MET A 1 -7.37 -43.71 93.85
C MET A 1 -8.42 -43.08 92.95
N HIS A 2 -8.05 -42.47 91.82
CA HIS A 2 -9.01 -41.97 90.82
C HIS A 2 -8.41 -42.18 89.43
N ARG A 3 -9.06 -43.04 88.67
CA ARG A 3 -8.68 -43.36 87.27
C ARG A 3 -9.36 -42.37 86.33
N ASN A 4 -8.57 -41.57 85.62
CA ASN A 4 -9.07 -40.72 84.59
C ASN A 4 -9.11 -41.45 83.27
N ALA A 5 -10.28 -41.63 82.72
CA ALA A 5 -10.50 -42.14 81.38
C ALA A 5 -10.35 -41.00 80.36
N ARG A 6 -9.42 -41.13 79.44
CA ARG A 6 -9.27 -40.20 78.29
C ARG A 6 -10.10 -40.70 77.11
N ALA A 7 -11.09 -39.92 76.75
CA ALA A 7 -11.86 -40.10 75.50
C ALA A 7 -11.07 -39.65 74.28
N LEU A 8 -10.89 -40.51 73.31
CA LEU A 8 -10.34 -40.23 71.99
C LEU A 8 -11.46 -39.75 71.07
N VAL A 9 -11.30 -38.56 70.54
CA VAL A 9 -12.19 -37.96 69.49
C VAL A 9 -11.54 -38.23 68.12
N PRO A 10 -12.20 -38.86 67.13
CA PRO A 10 -11.64 -39.02 65.79
C PRO A 10 -11.82 -37.72 64.98
N ILE A 11 -10.71 -37.22 64.45
CA ILE A 11 -10.70 -36.11 63.49
C ILE A 11 -11.03 -36.67 62.10
N LEU A 12 -12.20 -36.28 61.58
CA LEU A 12 -12.60 -36.50 60.20
C LEU A 12 -11.85 -35.52 59.29
N LEU A 13 -10.90 -36.02 58.49
CA LEU A 13 -10.28 -35.25 57.40
C LEU A 13 -11.25 -35.20 56.19
N ALA A 14 -11.89 -34.04 56.01
CA ALA A 14 -12.63 -33.79 54.77
C ALA A 14 -11.65 -33.38 53.64
N ALA A 15 -11.41 -34.27 52.69
CA ALA A 15 -10.66 -34.00 51.47
C ALA A 15 -11.52 -33.13 50.54
N GLY A 16 -11.24 -31.82 50.50
CA GLY A 16 -11.86 -30.90 49.56
C GLY A 16 -11.23 -31.08 48.14
N TYR A 17 -11.97 -31.72 47.24
CA TYR A 17 -11.62 -31.71 45.80
C TYR A 17 -11.87 -30.33 45.25
N GLY A 18 -10.80 -29.53 45.11
CA GLY A 18 -10.82 -28.27 44.38
C GLY A 18 -10.87 -28.50 42.87
N LEU A 19 -12.05 -28.33 42.30
CA LEU A 19 -12.23 -28.34 40.83
C LEU A 19 -11.56 -27.11 40.20
N LEU A 20 -10.31 -27.28 39.70
CA LEU A 20 -9.62 -26.29 38.93
C LEU A 20 -10.32 -26.15 37.56
N LEU A 21 -11.23 -25.19 37.41
CA LEU A 21 -11.78 -24.80 36.13
C LEU A 21 -10.66 -24.08 35.34
N ALA A 22 -9.99 -24.87 34.47
CA ALA A 22 -9.06 -24.33 33.51
C ALA A 22 -9.82 -23.38 32.54
N ARG A 23 -9.65 -22.06 32.72
CA ARG A 23 -10.20 -21.05 31.84
C ARG A 23 -9.40 -21.12 30.55
N ALA A 24 -9.98 -21.66 29.46
CA ALA A 24 -9.40 -21.64 28.14
C ALA A 24 -9.17 -20.19 27.72
N PRO A 25 -8.00 -19.84 27.15
CA PRO A 25 -7.77 -18.52 26.63
C PRO A 25 -8.75 -18.26 25.48
N ILE A 26 -9.59 -17.26 25.61
CA ILE A 26 -10.44 -16.76 24.53
C ILE A 26 -9.49 -16.20 23.47
N ALA A 27 -9.32 -16.94 22.36
CA ALA A 27 -8.59 -16.47 21.20
C ALA A 27 -9.25 -15.16 20.73
N ARG A 28 -8.57 -14.03 20.95
CA ARG A 28 -8.96 -12.76 20.32
C ARG A 28 -8.92 -12.95 18.82
N PRO A 29 -9.99 -12.61 18.07
CA PRO A 29 -9.90 -12.59 16.63
C PRO A 29 -8.77 -11.61 16.27
N GLN A 30 -7.69 -12.14 15.66
CA GLN A 30 -6.67 -11.31 15.03
C GLN A 30 -7.38 -10.50 13.98
N ALA A 31 -7.41 -9.16 14.16
CA ALA A 31 -7.84 -8.24 13.13
C ALA A 31 -6.95 -8.54 11.91
N THR A 32 -7.52 -9.09 10.86
CA THR A 32 -6.88 -9.23 9.56
C THR A 32 -6.49 -7.81 9.15
N ALA A 33 -5.19 -7.51 9.16
CA ALA A 33 -4.70 -6.25 8.65
C ALA A 33 -5.25 -6.10 7.23
N SER A 34 -6.09 -5.09 6.99
CA SER A 34 -6.64 -4.82 5.67
C SER A 34 -5.47 -4.58 4.74
N VAL A 35 -5.33 -5.43 3.72
CA VAL A 35 -4.30 -5.27 2.70
C VAL A 35 -4.61 -3.96 1.96
N VAL A 36 -3.69 -3.00 2.03
CA VAL A 36 -3.86 -1.74 1.29
C VAL A 36 -3.63 -2.02 -0.20
N GLU A 37 -4.56 -1.57 -1.02
CA GLU A 37 -4.62 -1.83 -2.45
C GLU A 37 -4.53 -0.53 -3.25
N LEU A 38 -3.77 -0.55 -4.34
CA LEU A 38 -3.79 0.49 -5.37
C LEU A 38 -4.80 0.10 -6.45
N ARG A 39 -5.78 0.94 -6.70
CA ARG A 39 -6.81 0.72 -7.71
C ARG A 39 -6.48 1.48 -8.99
N VAL A 40 -6.50 0.78 -10.13
CA VAL A 40 -6.33 1.36 -11.46
C VAL A 40 -7.62 1.12 -12.24
N GLY A 41 -8.22 2.19 -12.74
CA GLY A 41 -9.53 2.11 -13.42
C GLY A 41 -9.82 3.32 -14.30
N GLY A 42 -11.09 3.50 -14.63
CA GLY A 42 -11.55 4.50 -15.59
C GLY A 42 -11.59 3.95 -17.02
N ASP A 43 -11.14 4.69 -18.02
CA ASP A 43 -11.09 4.26 -19.43
C ASP A 43 -9.91 3.31 -19.67
N VAL A 44 -10.02 2.11 -19.12
CA VAL A 44 -9.02 1.02 -19.22
C VAL A 44 -9.70 -0.25 -19.71
N SER A 45 -8.96 -1.09 -20.45
CA SER A 45 -9.48 -2.40 -20.90
C SER A 45 -9.55 -3.42 -19.76
N THR A 46 -8.63 -3.32 -18.79
CA THR A 46 -8.49 -4.26 -17.67
C THR A 46 -8.27 -3.49 -16.37
N PRO A 47 -9.30 -3.22 -15.57
CA PRO A 47 -9.13 -2.64 -14.25
C PRO A 47 -8.22 -3.50 -13.36
N LEU A 48 -7.34 -2.86 -12.59
CA LEU A 48 -6.39 -3.55 -11.72
C LEU A 48 -6.63 -3.18 -10.25
N VAL A 49 -6.38 -4.17 -9.40
CA VAL A 49 -6.26 -4.00 -7.95
C VAL A 49 -4.92 -4.60 -7.56
N LEU A 50 -3.97 -3.76 -7.15
CA LEU A 50 -2.59 -4.14 -6.94
C LEU A 50 -2.21 -3.99 -5.47
N THR A 51 -1.59 -5.03 -4.92
CA THR A 51 -0.92 -5.00 -3.62
C THR A 51 0.56 -4.64 -3.81
N VAL A 52 1.27 -4.34 -2.73
CA VAL A 52 2.74 -4.18 -2.75
C VAL A 52 3.40 -5.46 -3.27
N ALA A 53 2.86 -6.64 -2.93
CA ALA A 53 3.38 -7.92 -3.42
C ALA A 53 3.22 -8.09 -4.93
N ASP A 54 2.17 -7.50 -5.53
CA ASP A 54 1.96 -7.53 -6.98
C ASP A 54 2.90 -6.56 -7.70
N LEU A 55 3.15 -5.37 -7.14
CA LEU A 55 4.15 -4.45 -7.68
C LEU A 55 5.55 -5.08 -7.68
N LYS A 56 5.91 -5.79 -6.61
CA LYS A 56 7.22 -6.47 -6.52
C LYS A 56 7.46 -7.56 -7.55
N LYS A 57 6.40 -8.08 -8.19
CA LYS A 57 6.50 -9.05 -9.30
C LYS A 57 6.69 -8.38 -10.67
N MET A 58 6.52 -7.06 -10.77
CA MET A 58 6.69 -6.28 -12.00
C MET A 58 8.14 -5.81 -12.15
N SER A 59 8.50 -5.31 -13.35
CA SER A 59 9.82 -4.72 -13.60
C SER A 59 10.09 -3.56 -12.65
N ARG A 60 11.21 -3.60 -11.93
CA ARG A 60 11.56 -2.59 -10.93
C ARG A 60 12.42 -1.49 -11.54
N LYS A 61 12.15 -0.26 -11.14
CA LYS A 61 12.95 0.93 -11.44
C LYS A 61 13.43 1.54 -10.13
N THR A 62 14.70 1.92 -10.10
CA THR A 62 15.31 2.66 -8.97
C THR A 62 15.59 4.09 -9.42
N LEU A 63 15.18 5.06 -8.61
CA LEU A 63 15.39 6.50 -8.84
C LEU A 63 16.09 7.11 -7.64
N SER A 64 17.12 7.91 -7.90
CA SER A 64 17.75 8.75 -6.88
C SER A 64 17.39 10.20 -7.13
N VAL A 65 16.77 10.84 -6.14
CA VAL A 65 16.30 12.23 -6.23
C VAL A 65 16.82 13.03 -5.05
N VAL A 66 17.07 14.31 -5.26
CA VAL A 66 17.46 15.22 -4.19
C VAL A 66 16.20 15.84 -3.58
N ASN A 67 15.96 15.58 -2.30
CA ASN A 67 14.86 16.19 -1.57
C ASN A 67 15.06 17.73 -1.52
N PRO A 68 14.11 18.53 -2.02
CA PRO A 68 14.28 19.98 -2.10
C PRO A 68 14.31 20.67 -0.73
N HIS A 69 13.82 20.03 0.33
CA HIS A 69 13.73 20.63 1.65
C HIS A 69 15.03 20.49 2.47
N ASP A 70 15.63 19.31 2.50
CA ASP A 70 16.82 19.02 3.30
C ASP A 70 18.07 18.74 2.47
N LYS A 71 17.95 18.74 1.14
CA LYS A 71 19.02 18.49 0.18
C LYS A 71 19.67 17.10 0.26
N LYS A 72 19.03 16.17 0.96
CA LYS A 72 19.48 14.78 1.00
C LYS A 72 19.04 14.04 -0.26
N THR A 73 19.86 13.09 -0.67
CA THR A 73 19.48 12.15 -1.73
C THR A 73 18.61 11.07 -1.12
N GLU A 74 17.44 10.86 -1.70
CA GLU A 74 16.52 9.79 -1.38
C GLU A 74 16.48 8.81 -2.56
N THR A 75 16.53 7.51 -2.28
CA THR A 75 16.47 6.48 -3.31
C THR A 75 15.12 5.77 -3.25
N TYR A 76 14.33 5.89 -4.30
CA TYR A 76 13.03 5.24 -4.42
C TYR A 76 13.11 4.03 -5.33
N GLU A 77 12.42 2.95 -4.96
CA GLU A 77 12.22 1.78 -5.80
C GLU A 77 10.73 1.56 -6.02
N GLY A 78 10.37 1.24 -7.25
CA GLY A 78 8.98 1.04 -7.65
C GLY A 78 8.86 0.47 -9.04
N VAL A 79 7.71 0.68 -9.64
CA VAL A 79 7.36 0.27 -11.00
C VAL A 79 7.05 1.51 -11.82
N LEU A 80 7.47 1.58 -13.08
CA LEU A 80 7.08 2.66 -13.96
C LEU A 80 5.55 2.76 -14.05
N LEU A 81 5.02 3.97 -13.89
CA LEU A 81 3.57 4.20 -14.04
C LEU A 81 3.10 3.77 -15.43
N GLU A 82 3.92 3.98 -16.46
CA GLU A 82 3.67 3.49 -17.80
C GLU A 82 3.42 1.98 -17.84
N ASP A 83 4.23 1.17 -17.14
CA ASP A 83 4.07 -0.30 -17.12
C ASP A 83 2.78 -0.73 -16.40
N VAL A 84 2.39 0.00 -15.35
CA VAL A 84 1.11 -0.20 -14.69
C VAL A 84 -0.05 0.10 -15.64
N LEU A 85 0.02 1.21 -16.40
CA LEU A 85 -0.98 1.61 -17.37
C LEU A 85 -1.04 0.65 -18.58
N LYS A 86 0.11 0.18 -19.09
CA LYS A 86 0.18 -0.85 -20.12
C LYS A 86 -0.53 -2.13 -19.67
N ARG A 87 -0.29 -2.56 -18.44
CA ARG A 87 -0.98 -3.72 -17.86
C ARG A 87 -2.49 -3.54 -17.74
N ALA A 88 -2.96 -2.31 -17.52
CA ALA A 88 -4.37 -1.95 -17.52
C ALA A 88 -4.98 -1.85 -18.94
N GLY A 89 -4.18 -2.03 -19.98
CA GLY A 89 -4.61 -1.96 -21.38
C GLY A 89 -4.84 -0.54 -21.90
N VAL A 90 -4.10 0.43 -21.36
CA VAL A 90 -4.13 1.82 -21.82
C VAL A 90 -3.29 1.93 -23.11
N PRO A 91 -3.73 2.68 -24.15
CA PRO A 91 -2.95 2.90 -25.36
C PRO A 91 -1.57 3.51 -25.05
N HIS A 92 -0.53 3.02 -25.71
CA HIS A 92 0.85 3.47 -25.54
C HIS A 92 1.65 3.33 -26.84
N GLY A 93 2.81 4.00 -26.91
CA GLY A 93 3.67 4.02 -28.09
C GLY A 93 2.90 4.44 -29.34
N GLU A 94 3.02 3.70 -30.45
CA GLU A 94 2.35 4.01 -31.70
C GLU A 94 0.81 4.03 -31.65
N GLN A 95 0.20 3.42 -30.63
CA GLN A 95 -1.24 3.45 -30.41
C GLN A 95 -1.71 4.79 -29.80
N LEU A 96 -0.80 5.52 -29.14
CA LEU A 96 -1.09 6.82 -28.54
C LEU A 96 -1.03 7.93 -29.57
N ARG A 97 -2.09 8.05 -30.37
CA ARG A 97 -2.23 9.03 -31.46
C ARG A 97 -3.68 9.43 -31.69
N GLY A 98 -3.89 10.56 -32.39
CA GLY A 98 -5.24 11.06 -32.68
C GLY A 98 -6.04 11.31 -31.41
N PRO A 99 -7.30 10.84 -31.35
CA PRO A 99 -8.15 11.08 -30.17
C PRO A 99 -7.62 10.54 -28.85
N SER A 100 -6.75 9.52 -28.85
CA SER A 100 -6.14 8.98 -27.63
C SER A 100 -5.15 9.94 -26.97
N MET A 101 -4.62 10.93 -27.72
CA MET A 101 -3.76 11.99 -27.16
C MET A 101 -4.48 12.89 -26.15
N ALA A 102 -5.82 12.93 -26.18
CA ALA A 102 -6.64 13.66 -25.21
C ALA A 102 -6.96 12.82 -23.95
N THR A 103 -6.15 11.80 -23.67
CA THR A 103 -6.28 10.96 -22.48
C THR A 103 -5.35 11.47 -21.38
N TYR A 104 -5.85 11.46 -20.15
CA TYR A 104 -5.08 11.84 -18.96
C TYR A 104 -5.33 10.89 -17.80
N VAL A 105 -4.44 10.95 -16.83
CA VAL A 105 -4.46 10.11 -15.63
C VAL A 105 -4.67 11.01 -14.43
N ILE A 106 -5.62 10.67 -13.56
CA ILE A 106 -5.80 11.26 -12.24
C ILE A 106 -5.19 10.29 -11.22
N ALA A 107 -4.13 10.71 -10.54
CA ALA A 107 -3.59 9.99 -9.38
C ALA A 107 -4.14 10.64 -8.11
N ALA A 108 -4.79 9.83 -7.24
CA ALA A 108 -5.42 10.30 -6.02
C ALA A 108 -4.87 9.61 -4.78
N ALA A 109 -4.64 10.39 -3.74
CA ALA A 109 -4.22 9.95 -2.40
C ALA A 109 -5.40 9.58 -1.51
N GLU A 110 -5.13 9.02 -0.33
CA GLU A 110 -6.14 8.72 0.70
C GLU A 110 -6.77 9.98 1.29
N ASP A 111 -6.02 11.10 1.33
CA ASP A 111 -6.46 12.40 1.83
C ASP A 111 -7.15 13.28 0.77
N ASP A 112 -7.57 12.65 -0.34
CA ASP A 112 -8.21 13.30 -1.51
C ASP A 112 -7.31 14.27 -2.29
N TYR A 113 -6.00 14.34 -2.00
CA TYR A 113 -5.07 15.05 -2.86
C TYR A 113 -5.04 14.40 -4.25
N ARG A 114 -5.14 15.22 -5.30
CA ARG A 114 -5.21 14.73 -6.69
C ARG A 114 -4.29 15.49 -7.58
N VAL A 115 -3.67 14.77 -8.51
CA VAL A 115 -2.83 15.35 -9.56
C VAL A 115 -3.20 14.74 -10.90
N VAL A 116 -2.85 15.45 -11.98
CA VAL A 116 -3.13 15.03 -13.34
C VAL A 116 -1.83 14.92 -14.12
N PHE A 117 -1.74 13.86 -14.92
CA PHE A 117 -0.72 13.67 -15.93
C PHE A 117 -1.40 13.42 -17.28
N SER A 118 -0.98 14.06 -18.37
CA SER A 118 -1.39 13.61 -19.69
C SER A 118 -0.81 12.22 -19.97
N LEU A 119 -1.50 11.41 -20.74
CA LEU A 119 -0.97 10.09 -21.09
C LEU A 119 0.32 10.21 -21.90
N ALA A 120 0.42 11.23 -22.73
CA ALA A 120 1.60 11.52 -23.57
C ALA A 120 2.87 11.83 -22.75
N GLU A 121 2.74 12.48 -21.58
CA GLU A 121 3.91 12.74 -20.73
C GLU A 121 4.35 11.53 -19.89
N LEU A 122 3.56 10.44 -19.90
CA LEU A 122 3.88 9.17 -19.24
C LEU A 122 4.40 8.11 -20.23
N ASP A 123 4.34 8.38 -21.53
CA ASP A 123 4.74 7.45 -22.58
C ASP A 123 6.20 7.66 -22.97
N SER A 124 7.03 6.63 -22.76
CA SER A 124 8.46 6.65 -23.07
C SER A 124 8.78 6.73 -24.55
N GLY A 125 7.82 6.48 -25.44
CA GLY A 125 7.93 6.70 -26.88
C GLY A 125 7.77 8.16 -27.30
N ILE A 126 7.28 9.03 -26.42
CA ILE A 126 7.05 10.46 -26.69
C ILE A 126 8.03 11.32 -25.90
N ILE A 127 8.23 11.02 -24.62
CA ILE A 127 9.11 11.79 -23.73
C ILE A 127 9.79 10.85 -22.73
N GLU A 128 11.03 11.16 -22.35
CA GLU A 128 11.64 10.45 -21.23
C GLU A 128 10.84 10.71 -19.95
N SER A 129 10.12 9.69 -19.51
CA SER A 129 9.30 9.72 -18.31
C SER A 129 9.71 8.62 -17.36
N ASP A 130 10.23 9.00 -16.22
CA ASP A 130 10.62 8.09 -15.13
C ASP A 130 9.63 8.18 -13.96
N VAL A 131 8.37 8.48 -14.23
CA VAL A 131 7.35 8.51 -13.16
C VAL A 131 7.11 7.09 -12.67
N ILE A 132 7.32 6.86 -11.37
CA ILE A 132 7.14 5.53 -10.74
C ILE A 132 6.05 5.52 -9.68
N VAL A 133 5.43 4.37 -9.53
CA VAL A 133 4.70 3.98 -8.32
C VAL A 133 5.70 3.29 -7.40
N ALA A 134 6.21 4.03 -6.42
CA ALA A 134 7.18 3.55 -5.44
C ALA A 134 6.49 2.85 -4.27
N ASP A 135 7.14 1.81 -3.75
CA ASP A 135 6.76 1.10 -2.52
C ASP A 135 7.91 1.02 -1.50
N THR A 136 9.10 1.46 -1.91
CA THR A 136 10.34 1.38 -1.12
C THR A 136 11.08 2.73 -1.20
N MET A 137 11.68 3.16 -0.09
CA MET A 137 12.57 4.31 0.00
C MET A 137 13.79 3.94 0.84
N ASP A 138 14.98 4.23 0.34
CA ASP A 138 16.29 3.94 0.99
C ASP A 138 16.41 2.48 1.48
N GLY A 139 15.93 1.53 0.66
CA GLY A 139 15.97 0.09 0.93
C GLY A 139 14.93 -0.43 1.93
N ALA A 140 14.05 0.44 2.44
CA ALA A 140 12.99 0.07 3.38
C ALA A 140 11.58 0.36 2.82
N PRO A 141 10.53 -0.35 3.27
CA PRO A 141 9.15 0.01 2.94
C PRO A 141 8.85 1.47 3.30
N LEU A 142 8.01 2.12 2.49
CA LEU A 142 7.60 3.50 2.75
C LEU A 142 6.97 3.66 4.14
N ALA A 143 7.32 4.74 4.83
CA ALA A 143 6.74 5.08 6.13
C ALA A 143 5.20 5.25 6.03
N PRO A 144 4.41 5.00 7.10
CA PRO A 144 2.94 5.02 7.05
C PRO A 144 2.32 6.29 6.48
N LYS A 145 2.96 7.46 6.71
CA LYS A 145 2.48 8.75 6.18
C LYS A 145 2.92 9.02 4.72
N GLN A 146 3.64 8.10 4.11
CA GLN A 146 4.12 8.20 2.73
C GLN A 146 3.62 7.07 1.84
N GLY A 147 3.43 5.87 2.40
CA GLY A 147 3.09 4.64 1.72
C GLY A 147 1.70 4.09 2.03
N PRO A 148 1.42 2.86 1.63
CA PRO A 148 2.38 1.90 1.06
C PRO A 148 2.76 2.16 -0.40
N PHE A 149 2.00 3.03 -1.11
CA PHE A 149 2.30 3.43 -2.48
C PHE A 149 2.52 4.94 -2.54
N ARG A 150 3.50 5.36 -3.34
CA ARG A 150 3.80 6.76 -3.58
C ARG A 150 4.09 7.00 -5.05
N LEU A 151 3.51 8.05 -5.63
CA LEU A 151 3.91 8.51 -6.95
C LEU A 151 5.13 9.41 -6.83
N VAL A 152 6.16 9.15 -7.63
CA VAL A 152 7.41 9.93 -7.70
C VAL A 152 7.66 10.32 -9.15
N ALA A 153 7.75 11.64 -9.42
CA ALA A 153 8.02 12.24 -10.72
C ALA A 153 9.37 13.00 -10.67
N PRO A 154 10.52 12.34 -10.96
CA PRO A 154 11.85 12.84 -10.62
C PRO A 154 12.27 14.09 -11.39
N HIS A 155 11.72 14.31 -12.58
CA HIS A 155 12.09 15.44 -13.44
C HIS A 155 11.39 16.78 -13.09
N GLU A 156 10.56 16.77 -12.07
CA GLU A 156 9.86 17.96 -11.61
C GLU A 156 10.72 18.82 -10.68
N LYS A 157 10.75 20.11 -10.94
CA LYS A 157 11.45 21.09 -10.08
C LYS A 157 10.86 21.17 -8.67
N ARG A 158 9.59 20.76 -8.51
CA ARG A 158 8.87 20.74 -7.23
C ARG A 158 8.10 19.43 -7.12
N PRO A 159 8.09 18.77 -5.96
CA PRO A 159 7.39 17.50 -5.76
C PRO A 159 5.86 17.67 -5.60
N ALA A 160 5.26 18.65 -6.30
CA ALA A 160 3.84 18.97 -6.20
C ALA A 160 2.95 17.85 -6.77
N ARG A 161 3.44 17.09 -7.74
CA ARG A 161 2.71 15.92 -8.26
C ARG A 161 3.20 14.57 -7.70
N TRP A 162 4.02 14.60 -6.66
CA TRP A 162 4.39 13.39 -5.92
C TRP A 162 3.30 13.05 -4.91
N VAL A 163 2.52 12.03 -5.21
CA VAL A 163 1.35 11.66 -4.40
C VAL A 163 1.76 10.65 -3.35
N ARG A 164 1.71 11.05 -2.07
CA ARG A 164 1.88 10.15 -0.92
C ARG A 164 0.59 9.37 -0.66
N MET A 165 0.68 8.19 -0.06
CA MET A 165 -0.48 7.34 0.25
C MET A 165 -1.39 7.21 -0.98
N LEU A 166 -0.76 6.88 -2.14
CA LEU A 166 -1.46 6.75 -3.41
C LEU A 166 -2.51 5.63 -3.30
N LYS A 167 -3.77 5.97 -3.57
CA LYS A 167 -4.94 5.10 -3.43
C LYS A 167 -5.47 4.63 -4.78
N SER A 168 -5.48 5.53 -5.76
CA SER A 168 -6.06 5.20 -7.07
C SER A 168 -5.39 5.95 -8.21
N ILE A 169 -5.44 5.31 -9.37
CA ILE A 169 -5.06 5.84 -10.68
C ILE A 169 -6.31 5.69 -11.57
N THR A 170 -6.84 6.80 -12.05
CA THR A 170 -8.03 6.81 -12.91
C THR A 170 -7.66 7.37 -14.27
N VAL A 171 -7.86 6.58 -15.31
CA VAL A 171 -7.65 7.00 -16.70
C VAL A 171 -8.93 7.64 -17.22
N VAL A 172 -8.80 8.80 -17.84
CA VAL A 172 -9.93 9.59 -18.35
C VAL A 172 -9.61 10.03 -19.77
N ARG A 173 -10.52 9.78 -20.70
CA ARG A 173 -10.46 10.35 -22.04
C ARG A 173 -11.28 11.64 -22.08
N ALA A 174 -10.65 12.76 -22.42
CA ALA A 174 -11.37 13.99 -22.61
C ALA A 174 -12.25 13.89 -23.87
N THR A 175 -13.52 14.20 -23.72
CA THR A 175 -14.46 14.34 -24.83
C THR A 175 -14.79 15.81 -25.02
N VAL A 176 -14.60 16.32 -26.24
CA VAL A 176 -15.07 17.65 -26.61
C VAL A 176 -16.55 17.51 -26.99
N GLN A 177 -17.43 18.26 -26.33
CA GLN A 177 -18.84 18.37 -26.70
C GLN A 177 -18.99 19.42 -27.80
#